data_26fe77fde95ab304dac264f723a8df43
#
_entry.id   26fe77fde95ab304dac264f723a8df43
#
_cell.length_a   1.000
_cell.length_b   1.000
_cell.length_c   1.000
_cell.angle_alpha   90.00
_cell.angle_beta   90.00
_cell.angle_gamma   90.00
#
_symmetry.space_group_name_H-M   'P 1'
#
loop_
_entity.id
_entity.type
_entity.pdbx_description
1 polymer ?
#
loop_
_entity_poly.entity_id
_entity_poly.type
_entity_poly.pdbx_seq_one_letter_code
_entity_poly.pdbx_strand_id
1 'polypeptide(L)'
;MAELKLISAESVTEGHPDKVCDQISDAILDDMLAQDPQSHVAVETCATVGRFFVFGEVTSEGYSDIQDIVRSVVRNIGYISSRIGLDADSCGVTVSLTEQSSEINQGVARLSGEAESQASREQRYEAQGAGDQGVMFGYACDETDALMPLPIYLAHRLAYRLTQVRKNGEVPHLRPDGKTQVTVEYDENDTPVRLDTVLVSTQHDPQVDQAWLKEQLTEHVIRPVLDDVLADRVAHDEYRVLVNPTGSFVLGGPAADAGLTGRKIIVDTYGGAAHHGGGAFSGKDPSKVDRSAAYAARWVAKNIVAAGLAHKVEVQVAYAIGVADPVSINVETYGTEIGVTREQIQQAVRKVFDLRPAAIIDELDLKRPIYSKTAAYGHFGRNDADFTWETTNKVDELKAAIEG
;
A
#
# COMPACT_ATOMS: atom_id res chain seq x y z
N MET A 1 1.95 -32.48 20.74
CA MET A 1 1.17 -31.32 20.29
C MET A 1 2.07 -30.63 19.29
N ALA A 2 1.58 -30.37 18.07
CA ALA A 2 2.33 -29.57 17.11
C ALA A 2 2.58 -28.18 17.72
N GLU A 3 3.74 -27.62 17.50
CA GLU A 3 4.09 -26.30 17.98
C GLU A 3 3.33 -25.28 17.09
N LEU A 4 2.37 -24.57 17.69
CA LEU A 4 1.60 -23.55 17.01
C LEU A 4 2.48 -22.31 16.79
N LYS A 5 2.36 -21.68 15.62
CA LYS A 5 3.21 -20.56 15.19
C LYS A 5 2.44 -19.24 15.34
N LEU A 6 3.01 -18.26 16.04
CA LEU A 6 2.44 -16.91 16.15
C LEU A 6 3.01 -16.01 15.07
N ILE A 7 2.12 -15.39 14.29
CA ILE A 7 2.49 -14.40 13.25
C ILE A 7 1.81 -13.07 13.58
N SER A 8 2.58 -11.99 13.52
CA SER A 8 2.10 -10.64 13.81
C SER A 8 2.30 -9.72 12.61
N ALA A 9 1.34 -8.81 12.41
CA ALA A 9 1.48 -7.69 11.50
C ALA A 9 0.94 -6.41 12.13
N GLU A 10 1.44 -5.27 11.69
CA GLU A 10 1.01 -3.95 12.17
C GLU A 10 0.47 -3.08 11.04
N SER A 11 -0.36 -2.12 11.40
CA SER A 11 -0.77 -1.02 10.55
C SER A 11 -0.80 0.29 11.34
N VAL A 12 -0.95 1.39 10.63
CA VAL A 12 -0.98 2.72 11.22
C VAL A 12 -2.13 3.54 10.62
N THR A 13 -2.61 4.53 11.38
CA THR A 13 -3.64 5.45 10.88
C THR A 13 -3.05 6.48 9.91
N GLU A 14 -3.94 7.19 9.21
CA GLU A 14 -3.59 8.32 8.33
C GLU A 14 -2.81 9.44 9.06
N GLY A 15 -2.94 9.55 10.38
CA GLY A 15 -2.26 10.56 11.20
C GLY A 15 -0.87 10.16 11.68
N HIS A 16 -0.42 8.94 11.42
CA HIS A 16 0.97 8.54 11.69
C HIS A 16 1.95 9.40 10.87
N PRO A 17 3.07 9.89 11.45
CA PRO A 17 3.98 10.82 10.77
C PRO A 17 4.41 10.39 9.37
N ASP A 18 4.82 9.11 9.20
CA ASP A 18 5.22 8.60 7.89
C ASP A 18 4.04 8.57 6.91
N LYS A 19 2.83 8.22 7.38
CA LYS A 19 1.63 8.18 6.50
C LYS A 19 1.10 9.58 6.17
N VAL A 20 1.33 10.57 7.01
CA VAL A 20 1.10 11.97 6.64
C VAL A 20 1.99 12.37 5.46
N CYS A 21 3.27 11.96 5.49
CA CYS A 21 4.21 12.22 4.39
C CYS A 21 3.81 11.48 3.11
N ASP A 22 3.43 10.21 3.20
CA ASP A 22 2.95 9.43 2.05
C ASP A 22 1.72 10.07 1.40
N GLN A 23 0.75 10.51 2.20
CA GLN A 23 -0.46 11.18 1.69
C GLN A 23 -0.16 12.52 1.02
N ILE A 24 0.79 13.29 1.53
CA ILE A 24 1.22 14.54 0.89
C ILE A 24 1.87 14.25 -0.45
N SER A 25 2.81 13.31 -0.50
CA SER A 25 3.52 12.95 -1.73
C SER A 25 2.59 12.40 -2.80
N ASP A 26 1.61 11.55 -2.43
CA ASP A 26 0.61 11.03 -3.37
C ASP A 26 -0.45 12.07 -3.77
N ALA A 27 -0.78 13.03 -2.91
CA ALA A 27 -1.66 14.14 -3.28
C ALA A 27 -1.02 15.07 -4.31
N ILE A 28 0.28 15.31 -4.22
CA ILE A 28 1.04 16.07 -5.22
C ILE A 28 1.08 15.30 -6.54
N LEU A 29 1.34 14.01 -6.50
CA LEU A 29 1.30 13.15 -7.69
C LEU A 29 -0.06 13.19 -8.38
N ASP A 30 -1.16 13.03 -7.63
CA ASP A 30 -2.50 13.06 -8.18
C ASP A 30 -2.85 14.41 -8.81
N ASP A 31 -2.46 15.52 -8.18
CA ASP A 31 -2.71 16.86 -8.72
C ASP A 31 -1.96 17.09 -10.03
N MET A 32 -0.71 16.61 -10.14
CA MET A 32 0.08 16.66 -11.37
C MET A 32 -0.54 15.79 -12.47
N LEU A 33 -0.89 14.53 -12.18
CA LEU A 33 -1.49 13.62 -13.15
C LEU A 33 -2.87 14.07 -13.64
N ALA A 34 -3.65 14.75 -12.79
CA ALA A 34 -4.94 15.30 -13.18
C ALA A 34 -4.83 16.40 -14.24
N GLN A 35 -3.73 17.14 -14.24
CA GLN A 35 -3.45 18.23 -15.20
C GLN A 35 -2.68 17.72 -16.43
N ASP A 36 -1.74 16.81 -16.22
CA ASP A 36 -0.90 16.21 -17.26
C ASP A 36 -0.67 14.73 -16.97
N PRO A 37 -1.40 13.80 -17.65
CA PRO A 37 -1.22 12.35 -17.49
C PRO A 37 0.17 11.82 -17.89
N GLN A 38 1.01 12.66 -18.53
CA GLN A 38 2.39 12.33 -18.90
C GLN A 38 3.42 12.83 -17.87
N SER A 39 2.95 13.37 -16.74
CA SER A 39 3.84 13.83 -15.67
C SER A 39 4.76 12.74 -15.17
N HIS A 40 6.03 13.08 -15.00
CA HIS A 40 7.01 12.28 -14.30
C HIS A 40 7.25 12.90 -12.92
N VAL A 41 6.93 12.14 -11.88
CA VAL A 41 6.93 12.59 -10.49
C VAL A 41 7.70 11.63 -9.61
N ALA A 42 8.63 12.15 -8.84
CA ALA A 42 9.34 11.48 -7.78
C ALA A 42 9.45 12.46 -6.61
N VAL A 43 8.41 12.56 -5.79
CA VAL A 43 8.30 13.54 -4.71
C VAL A 43 8.29 12.84 -3.36
N GLU A 44 9.20 13.26 -2.51
CA GLU A 44 9.30 12.81 -1.13
C GLU A 44 8.94 13.95 -0.17
N THR A 45 8.39 13.58 0.97
CA THR A 45 8.02 14.51 2.05
C THR A 45 8.68 14.07 3.34
N CYS A 46 9.23 15.02 4.07
CA CYS A 46 9.71 14.84 5.43
C CYS A 46 8.89 15.73 6.37
N ALA A 47 8.50 15.20 7.52
CA ALA A 47 7.74 15.90 8.55
C ALA A 47 8.51 15.91 9.88
N THR A 48 8.47 17.04 10.56
CA THR A 48 8.96 17.20 11.93
C THR A 48 8.11 18.20 12.67
N VAL A 49 8.48 18.58 13.91
CA VAL A 49 7.72 19.51 14.74
C VAL A 49 7.35 20.79 13.98
N GLY A 50 6.07 20.93 13.65
CA GLY A 50 5.50 22.13 13.02
C GLY A 50 6.00 22.43 11.59
N ARG A 51 6.66 21.47 10.89
CA ARG A 51 7.25 21.74 9.58
C ARG A 51 7.25 20.52 8.65
N PHE A 52 7.03 20.81 7.36
CA PHE A 52 7.19 19.87 6.25
C PHE A 52 8.27 20.34 5.30
N PHE A 53 9.01 19.38 4.74
CA PHE A 53 9.93 19.58 3.63
C PHE A 53 9.47 18.67 2.50
N VAL A 54 9.17 19.26 1.34
CA VAL A 54 8.79 18.56 0.11
C VAL A 54 9.92 18.73 -0.87
N PHE A 55 10.46 17.62 -1.36
CA PHE A 55 11.62 17.64 -2.26
C PHE A 55 11.55 16.49 -3.27
N GLY A 56 12.36 16.57 -4.32
CA GLY A 56 12.40 15.56 -5.38
C GLY A 56 12.38 16.15 -6.76
N GLU A 57 11.99 15.37 -7.75
CA GLU A 57 12.02 15.73 -9.16
C GLU A 57 10.61 15.63 -9.77
N VAL A 58 10.27 16.63 -10.58
CA VAL A 58 9.00 16.71 -11.33
C VAL A 58 9.27 17.22 -12.73
N THR A 59 8.74 16.50 -13.73
CA THR A 59 8.60 16.99 -15.10
C THR A 59 7.14 16.90 -15.49
N SER A 60 6.48 18.04 -15.68
CA SER A 60 5.05 18.14 -15.96
C SER A 60 4.74 19.45 -16.68
N GLU A 61 3.72 19.46 -17.53
CA GLU A 61 3.11 20.68 -18.07
C GLU A 61 2.11 21.33 -17.08
N GLY A 62 1.76 20.61 -16.00
CA GLY A 62 0.88 21.08 -14.94
C GLY A 62 1.60 21.97 -13.92
N TYR A 63 0.81 22.71 -13.14
CA TYR A 63 1.28 23.49 -11.99
C TYR A 63 0.48 23.12 -10.74
N SER A 64 1.18 22.86 -9.65
CA SER A 64 0.56 22.51 -8.35
C SER A 64 1.00 23.51 -7.26
N ASP A 65 0.04 24.02 -6.50
CA ASP A 65 0.34 24.76 -5.27
C ASP A 65 0.66 23.78 -4.14
N ILE A 66 1.92 23.42 -4.05
CA ILE A 66 2.41 22.41 -3.08
C ILE A 66 2.07 22.80 -1.63
N GLN A 67 2.11 24.11 -1.31
CA GLN A 67 1.82 24.55 0.05
C GLN A 67 0.33 24.34 0.39
N ASP A 68 -0.56 24.61 -0.55
CA ASP A 68 -1.99 24.40 -0.35
C ASP A 68 -2.34 22.92 -0.26
N ILE A 69 -1.72 22.07 -1.10
CA ILE A 69 -1.88 20.63 -1.05
C ILE A 69 -1.45 20.09 0.33
N VAL A 70 -0.26 20.45 0.83
CA VAL A 70 0.22 20.03 2.15
C VAL A 70 -0.78 20.41 3.24
N ARG A 71 -1.23 21.67 3.26
CA ARG A 71 -2.18 22.16 4.28
C ARG A 71 -3.52 21.44 4.18
N SER A 72 -4.00 21.20 2.98
CA SER A 72 -5.27 20.50 2.74
C SER A 72 -5.22 19.05 3.24
N VAL A 73 -4.15 18.32 2.94
CA VAL A 73 -3.94 16.95 3.45
C VAL A 73 -3.88 16.94 4.96
N VAL A 74 -3.06 17.79 5.57
CA VAL A 74 -2.87 17.86 7.02
C VAL A 74 -4.19 18.21 7.73
N ARG A 75 -4.98 19.15 7.16
CA ARG A 75 -6.31 19.52 7.67
C ARG A 75 -7.30 18.36 7.58
N ASN A 76 -7.33 17.65 6.44
CA ASN A 76 -8.23 16.52 6.21
C ASN A 76 -7.93 15.34 7.14
N ILE A 77 -6.68 15.12 7.51
CA ILE A 77 -6.26 14.15 8.54
C ILE A 77 -6.81 14.56 9.91
N GLY A 78 -6.96 15.86 10.18
CA GLY A 78 -7.48 16.38 11.43
C GLY A 78 -6.42 17.07 12.33
N TYR A 79 -5.25 17.41 11.79
CA TYR A 79 -4.27 18.23 12.47
C TYR A 79 -4.61 19.73 12.28
N ILE A 80 -5.49 20.24 13.14
CA ILE A 80 -6.09 21.57 13.04
C ILE A 80 -5.75 22.49 14.21
N SER A 81 -4.79 22.10 15.04
CA SER A 81 -4.39 22.90 16.20
C SER A 81 -3.03 22.45 16.74
N SER A 82 -2.19 23.40 17.08
CA SER A 82 -0.91 23.15 17.76
C SER A 82 -1.05 22.39 19.08
N ARG A 83 -2.25 22.42 19.71
CA ARG A 83 -2.55 21.65 20.94
C ARG A 83 -2.56 20.14 20.72
N ILE A 84 -2.80 19.68 19.48
CA ILE A 84 -2.76 18.27 19.12
C ILE A 84 -1.44 17.87 18.45
N GLY A 85 -0.46 18.78 18.44
CA GLY A 85 0.89 18.56 17.97
C GLY A 85 1.20 19.12 16.60
N LEU A 86 0.18 19.46 15.78
CA LEU A 86 0.36 20.04 14.45
C LEU A 86 -0.86 20.86 14.05
N ASP A 87 -0.63 21.94 13.33
CA ASP A 87 -1.69 22.82 12.83
C ASP A 87 -1.48 23.11 11.35
N ALA A 88 -2.43 22.68 10.53
CA ALA A 88 -2.41 22.83 9.09
C ALA A 88 -2.25 24.29 8.62
N ASP A 89 -2.85 25.25 9.36
CA ASP A 89 -2.85 26.66 8.96
C ASP A 89 -1.53 27.37 9.27
N SER A 90 -0.81 26.93 10.31
CA SER A 90 0.40 27.60 10.79
C SER A 90 1.70 26.82 10.61
N CYS A 91 1.64 25.54 10.15
CA CYS A 91 2.86 24.77 9.90
C CYS A 91 3.72 25.37 8.78
N GLY A 92 5.04 25.27 8.92
CA GLY A 92 5.97 25.68 7.89
C GLY A 92 6.02 24.65 6.77
N VAL A 93 6.04 25.11 5.52
CA VAL A 93 6.24 24.26 4.33
C VAL A 93 7.41 24.77 3.54
N THR A 94 8.40 23.93 3.32
CA THR A 94 9.59 24.23 2.49
C THR A 94 9.56 23.30 1.29
N VAL A 95 9.71 23.85 0.08
CA VAL A 95 9.66 23.11 -1.17
C VAL A 95 11.01 23.22 -1.89
N SER A 96 11.54 22.09 -2.34
CA SER A 96 12.75 21.98 -3.15
C SER A 96 12.54 20.93 -4.25
N LEU A 97 11.81 21.30 -5.29
CA LEU A 97 11.58 20.47 -6.47
C LEU A 97 12.43 20.94 -7.63
N THR A 98 12.99 19.99 -8.37
CA THR A 98 13.81 20.23 -9.57
C THR A 98 13.25 19.44 -10.75
N GLU A 99 13.68 19.74 -11.97
CA GLU A 99 13.35 18.92 -13.13
C GLU A 99 14.13 17.60 -13.10
N GLN A 100 13.51 16.52 -13.58
CA GLN A 100 14.17 15.22 -13.72
C GLN A 100 15.31 15.31 -14.75
N SER A 101 16.41 14.59 -14.49
CA SER A 101 17.57 14.53 -15.40
C SER A 101 17.17 14.09 -16.81
N SER A 102 17.57 14.88 -17.82
CA SER A 102 17.32 14.56 -19.23
C SER A 102 18.00 13.25 -19.69
N GLU A 103 19.09 12.84 -19.04
CA GLU A 103 19.80 11.58 -19.35
C GLU A 103 18.96 10.36 -18.94
N ILE A 104 18.28 10.42 -17.81
CA ILE A 104 17.38 9.36 -17.34
C ILE A 104 16.19 9.26 -18.29
N ASN A 105 15.57 10.40 -18.65
CA ASN A 105 14.43 10.41 -19.56
C ASN A 105 14.75 9.80 -20.93
N GLN A 106 15.93 10.11 -21.52
CA GLN A 106 16.37 9.54 -22.81
C GLN A 106 16.65 8.04 -22.73
N GLY A 107 17.12 7.53 -21.59
CA GLY A 107 17.39 6.10 -21.39
C GLY A 107 16.11 5.25 -21.22
N VAL A 108 15.03 5.86 -20.72
CA VAL A 108 13.76 5.19 -20.39
C VAL A 108 12.74 5.29 -21.51
N ALA A 109 12.56 6.47 -22.14
CA ALA A 109 11.60 6.70 -23.21
C ALA A 109 12.33 6.90 -24.56
N ARG A 110 12.33 5.85 -25.39
CA ARG A 110 12.97 5.89 -26.71
C ARG A 110 12.10 6.49 -27.80
N LEU A 111 10.82 6.67 -27.54
CA LEU A 111 9.86 7.34 -28.41
C LEU A 111 9.33 8.58 -27.72
N SER A 112 9.14 9.68 -28.45
CA SER A 112 8.55 10.92 -27.93
C SER A 112 7.83 11.69 -29.05
N GLY A 113 6.85 12.52 -28.67
CA GLY A 113 6.12 13.40 -29.56
C GLY A 113 5.37 12.68 -30.68
N GLU A 114 5.56 13.14 -31.95
CA GLU A 114 4.85 12.56 -33.10
C GLU A 114 5.19 11.07 -33.33
N ALA A 115 6.42 10.65 -33.04
CA ALA A 115 6.84 9.26 -33.21
C ALA A 115 6.10 8.33 -32.23
N GLU A 116 5.86 8.78 -31.00
CA GLU A 116 5.08 8.04 -30.01
C GLU A 116 3.59 7.93 -30.40
N SER A 117 3.03 9.05 -30.87
CA SER A 117 1.61 9.10 -31.26
C SER A 117 1.26 8.24 -32.48
N GLN A 118 2.25 7.96 -33.34
CA GLN A 118 2.10 7.13 -34.55
C GLN A 118 2.52 5.67 -34.33
N ALA A 119 3.16 5.36 -33.22
CA ALA A 119 3.64 4.01 -32.92
C ALA A 119 2.48 3.06 -32.59
N SER A 120 2.60 1.81 -33.04
CA SER A 120 1.70 0.73 -32.61
C SER A 120 1.84 0.47 -31.10
N ARG A 121 0.84 -0.21 -30.51
CA ARG A 121 0.88 -0.61 -29.10
C ARG A 121 2.17 -1.38 -28.77
N GLU A 122 2.53 -2.34 -29.62
CA GLU A 122 3.73 -3.14 -29.45
C GLU A 122 5.01 -2.29 -29.48
N GLN A 123 5.12 -1.37 -30.44
CA GLN A 123 6.28 -0.46 -30.54
C GLN A 123 6.41 0.43 -29.32
N ARG A 124 5.30 0.92 -28.73
CA ARG A 124 5.33 1.69 -27.48
C ARG A 124 5.82 0.84 -26.30
N TYR A 125 5.37 -0.42 -26.22
CA TYR A 125 5.77 -1.33 -25.14
C TYR A 125 7.25 -1.70 -25.21
N GLU A 126 7.79 -1.89 -26.40
CA GLU A 126 9.23 -2.13 -26.61
C GLU A 126 10.11 -0.89 -26.38
N ALA A 127 9.56 0.30 -26.62
CA ALA A 127 10.30 1.55 -26.53
C ALA A 127 10.44 2.11 -25.12
N GLN A 128 9.53 1.77 -24.21
CA GLN A 128 9.58 2.20 -22.83
C GLN A 128 10.29 1.18 -21.96
N GLY A 129 11.53 1.46 -21.60
CA GLY A 129 12.30 0.68 -20.62
C GLY A 129 11.88 0.96 -19.19
N ALA A 130 12.31 0.11 -18.27
CA ALA A 130 12.12 0.35 -16.84
C ALA A 130 12.86 1.62 -16.39
N GLY A 131 12.18 2.42 -15.55
CA GLY A 131 12.73 3.70 -15.03
C GLY A 131 13.88 3.50 -14.03
N ASP A 132 14.03 2.31 -13.49
CA ASP A 132 15.12 1.92 -12.59
C ASP A 132 15.36 0.41 -12.69
N GLN A 133 16.45 -0.06 -12.12
CA GLN A 133 16.65 -1.45 -11.78
C GLN A 133 15.91 -1.78 -10.48
N GLY A 134 15.51 -3.03 -10.29
CA GLY A 134 14.92 -3.44 -9.02
C GLY A 134 14.28 -4.82 -9.06
N VAL A 135 13.86 -5.27 -7.89
CA VAL A 135 13.11 -6.51 -7.69
C VAL A 135 11.82 -6.16 -6.96
N MET A 136 10.67 -6.57 -7.50
CA MET A 136 9.36 -6.30 -6.94
C MET A 136 8.66 -7.63 -6.67
N PHE A 137 7.82 -7.63 -5.62
CA PHE A 137 7.10 -8.81 -5.18
C PHE A 137 5.60 -8.55 -5.14
N GLY A 138 4.84 -9.53 -5.60
CA GLY A 138 3.41 -9.63 -5.40
C GLY A 138 3.07 -10.88 -4.60
N TYR A 139 2.01 -10.82 -3.81
CA TYR A 139 1.60 -11.94 -2.98
C TYR A 139 0.06 -12.04 -2.93
N ALA A 140 -0.44 -13.26 -2.81
CA ALA A 140 -1.82 -13.56 -2.50
C ALA A 140 -1.92 -14.89 -1.74
N CYS A 141 -2.90 -15.00 -0.87
CA CYS A 141 -3.28 -16.25 -0.19
C CYS A 141 -4.79 -16.24 0.08
N ASP A 142 -5.36 -17.41 0.30
CA ASP A 142 -6.81 -17.60 0.50
C ASP A 142 -7.27 -17.48 1.97
N GLU A 143 -6.45 -16.83 2.82
CA GLU A 143 -6.77 -16.63 4.23
C GLU A 143 -7.96 -15.67 4.45
N THR A 144 -8.19 -14.76 3.51
CA THR A 144 -9.29 -13.77 3.53
C THR A 144 -9.96 -13.64 2.16
N ASP A 145 -11.19 -13.11 2.12
CA ASP A 145 -11.91 -12.87 0.85
C ASP A 145 -11.19 -11.86 -0.05
N ALA A 146 -10.36 -11.00 0.54
CA ALA A 146 -9.50 -10.08 -0.19
C ALA A 146 -8.25 -10.74 -0.78
N LEU A 147 -8.03 -12.03 -0.51
CA LEU A 147 -6.84 -12.80 -0.85
C LEU A 147 -5.57 -12.17 -0.29
N MET A 148 -5.63 -11.77 0.98
CA MET A 148 -4.56 -11.16 1.76
C MET A 148 -4.24 -11.98 3.02
N PRO A 149 -3.02 -11.90 3.54
CA PRO A 149 -2.67 -12.47 4.84
C PRO A 149 -3.53 -11.88 5.95
N LEU A 150 -4.10 -12.73 6.79
CA LEU A 150 -5.07 -12.33 7.82
C LEU A 150 -4.52 -11.29 8.82
N PRO A 151 -3.27 -11.38 9.35
CA PRO A 151 -2.78 -10.42 10.33
C PRO A 151 -2.73 -8.98 9.80
N ILE A 152 -2.19 -8.76 8.59
CA ILE A 152 -2.10 -7.42 8.02
C ILE A 152 -3.47 -6.90 7.58
N TYR A 153 -4.32 -7.77 7.05
CA TYR A 153 -5.68 -7.39 6.66
C TYR A 153 -6.47 -6.89 7.87
N LEU A 154 -6.44 -7.63 8.99
CA LEU A 154 -7.07 -7.20 10.24
C LEU A 154 -6.47 -5.90 10.78
N ALA A 155 -5.14 -5.78 10.78
CA ALA A 155 -4.47 -4.56 11.24
C ALA A 155 -4.91 -3.32 10.45
N HIS A 156 -5.04 -3.43 9.11
CA HIS A 156 -5.56 -2.36 8.27
C HIS A 156 -7.02 -2.01 8.58
N ARG A 157 -7.87 -3.03 8.72
CA ARG A 157 -9.30 -2.83 9.04
C ARG A 157 -9.48 -2.13 10.39
N LEU A 158 -8.68 -2.50 11.39
CA LEU A 158 -8.66 -1.86 12.71
C LEU A 158 -8.19 -0.40 12.64
N ALA A 159 -7.09 -0.12 11.92
CA ALA A 159 -6.57 1.22 11.76
C ALA A 159 -7.56 2.14 11.00
N TYR A 160 -8.21 1.60 9.97
CA TYR A 160 -9.24 2.32 9.22
C TYR A 160 -10.48 2.59 10.10
N ARG A 161 -10.98 1.59 10.83
CA ARG A 161 -12.13 1.76 11.74
C ARG A 161 -11.82 2.76 12.85
N LEU A 162 -10.60 2.74 13.40
CA LEU A 162 -10.15 3.71 14.40
C LEU A 162 -10.26 5.15 13.86
N THR A 163 -9.87 5.36 12.63
CA THR A 163 -10.01 6.67 11.97
C THR A 163 -11.47 7.04 11.71
N GLN A 164 -12.30 6.09 11.30
CA GLN A 164 -13.74 6.34 11.08
C GLN A 164 -14.44 6.81 12.35
N VAL A 165 -14.27 6.08 13.47
CA VAL A 165 -14.91 6.44 14.75
C VAL A 165 -14.41 7.77 15.33
N ARG A 166 -13.18 8.16 15.00
CA ARG A 166 -12.64 9.49 15.33
C ARG A 166 -13.29 10.59 14.49
N LYS A 167 -13.31 10.41 13.16
CA LYS A 167 -13.81 11.46 12.23
C LYS A 167 -15.32 11.68 12.33
N ASN A 168 -16.10 10.62 12.56
CA ASN A 168 -17.55 10.73 12.71
C ASN A 168 -18.02 11.10 14.14
N GLY A 169 -17.08 11.17 15.10
CA GLY A 169 -17.35 11.51 16.50
C GLY A 169 -18.00 10.40 17.33
N GLU A 170 -18.04 9.16 16.81
CA GLU A 170 -18.58 7.99 17.52
C GLU A 170 -17.78 7.69 18.80
N VAL A 171 -16.45 7.84 18.74
CA VAL A 171 -15.58 7.83 19.92
C VAL A 171 -14.92 9.21 20.04
N PRO A 172 -15.43 10.08 20.92
CA PRO A 172 -14.88 11.42 21.10
C PRO A 172 -13.49 11.37 21.72
N HIS A 173 -12.77 12.49 21.65
CA HIS A 173 -11.44 12.67 22.26
C HIS A 173 -10.30 11.88 21.61
N LEU A 174 -10.52 11.12 20.54
CA LEU A 174 -9.46 10.52 19.76
C LEU A 174 -8.76 11.59 18.90
N ARG A 175 -7.45 11.43 18.72
CA ARG A 175 -6.60 12.27 17.89
C ARG A 175 -6.05 11.47 16.69
N PRO A 176 -5.44 12.12 15.67
CA PRO A 176 -5.15 11.47 14.38
C PRO A 176 -4.16 10.32 14.43
N ASP A 177 -3.12 10.38 15.28
CA ASP A 177 -2.05 9.39 15.29
C ASP A 177 -2.48 8.09 15.99
N GLY A 178 -2.13 6.97 15.39
CA GLY A 178 -2.43 5.67 15.96
C GLY A 178 -1.77 4.52 15.21
N LYS A 179 -1.66 3.38 15.91
CA LYS A 179 -1.13 2.12 15.39
C LYS A 179 -2.01 0.96 15.83
N THR A 180 -2.03 -0.06 15.00
CA THR A 180 -2.68 -1.34 15.32
C THR A 180 -1.71 -2.49 15.07
N GLN A 181 -1.80 -3.54 15.86
CA GLN A 181 -1.05 -4.77 15.63
C GLN A 181 -1.94 -5.95 15.95
N VAL A 182 -1.87 -6.98 15.13
CA VAL A 182 -2.62 -8.21 15.29
C VAL A 182 -1.66 -9.38 15.29
N THR A 183 -1.86 -10.31 16.23
CA THR A 183 -1.15 -11.59 16.30
C THR A 183 -2.14 -12.72 16.14
N VAL A 184 -1.88 -13.60 15.18
CA VAL A 184 -2.70 -14.77 14.85
C VAL A 184 -1.86 -16.02 15.02
N GLU A 185 -2.48 -17.06 15.54
CA GLU A 185 -1.91 -18.39 15.71
C GLU A 185 -2.23 -19.24 14.48
N TYR A 186 -1.20 -19.91 13.97
CA TYR A 186 -1.25 -20.74 12.76
C TYR A 186 -0.92 -22.21 13.14
N ASP A 187 -1.56 -23.13 12.45
CA ASP A 187 -1.25 -24.56 12.57
C ASP A 187 0.01 -24.97 11.74
N GLU A 188 0.27 -26.26 11.72
CA GLU A 188 1.41 -26.86 10.99
C GLU A 188 1.29 -26.74 9.45
N ASN A 189 0.11 -26.42 8.92
CA ASN A 189 -0.16 -26.23 7.51
C ASN A 189 -0.17 -24.74 7.12
N ASP A 190 0.29 -23.84 8.02
CA ASP A 190 0.21 -22.40 7.85
C ASP A 190 -1.24 -21.87 7.68
N THR A 191 -2.23 -22.54 8.32
CA THR A 191 -3.62 -22.10 8.34
C THR A 191 -3.89 -21.30 9.61
N PRO A 192 -4.52 -20.11 9.54
CA PRO A 192 -4.87 -19.33 10.72
C PRO A 192 -5.97 -20.05 11.53
N VAL A 193 -5.73 -20.29 12.82
CA VAL A 193 -6.64 -21.05 13.69
C VAL A 193 -7.22 -20.24 14.84
N ARG A 194 -6.47 -19.27 15.37
CA ARG A 194 -6.94 -18.50 16.53
C ARG A 194 -6.33 -17.10 16.55
N LEU A 195 -7.15 -16.10 16.92
CA LEU A 195 -6.67 -14.77 17.26
C LEU A 195 -6.00 -14.80 18.64
N ASP A 196 -4.76 -14.35 18.75
CA ASP A 196 -4.02 -14.31 20.01
C ASP A 196 -4.06 -12.93 20.67
N THR A 197 -3.68 -11.88 19.94
CA THR A 197 -3.55 -10.54 20.50
C THR A 197 -3.99 -9.47 19.50
N VAL A 198 -4.74 -8.49 20.00
CA VAL A 198 -5.01 -7.22 19.34
C VAL A 198 -4.42 -6.09 20.17
N LEU A 199 -3.54 -5.28 19.57
CA LEU A 199 -2.99 -4.06 20.17
C LEU A 199 -3.45 -2.85 19.37
N VAL A 200 -3.97 -1.85 20.09
CA VAL A 200 -4.31 -0.53 19.53
C VAL A 200 -3.60 0.52 20.36
N SER A 201 -2.76 1.34 19.70
CA SER A 201 -2.19 2.54 20.29
C SER A 201 -2.80 3.74 19.57
N THR A 202 -3.43 4.65 20.31
CA THR A 202 -4.09 5.82 19.72
C THR A 202 -3.83 7.08 20.54
N GLN A 203 -3.55 8.15 19.83
CA GLN A 203 -3.44 9.48 20.40
C GLN A 203 -4.82 9.95 20.88
N HIS A 204 -4.87 10.60 22.04
CA HIS A 204 -6.11 11.04 22.68
C HIS A 204 -5.95 12.37 23.43
N ASP A 205 -7.06 12.98 23.86
CA ASP A 205 -7.08 14.16 24.69
C ASP A 205 -6.55 13.87 26.11
N PRO A 206 -5.94 14.86 26.81
CA PRO A 206 -5.31 14.66 28.12
C PRO A 206 -6.23 14.18 29.23
N GLN A 207 -7.54 14.49 29.13
CA GLN A 207 -8.53 14.12 30.14
C GLN A 207 -9.06 12.68 30.01
N VAL A 208 -8.64 11.93 28.98
CA VAL A 208 -9.15 10.59 28.73
C VAL A 208 -8.59 9.59 29.73
N ASP A 209 -9.49 8.86 30.39
CA ASP A 209 -9.16 7.72 31.25
C ASP A 209 -8.84 6.47 30.43
N GLN A 210 -7.80 5.71 30.84
CA GLN A 210 -7.34 4.54 30.10
C GLN A 210 -8.34 3.37 30.12
N ALA A 211 -9.08 3.19 31.20
CA ALA A 211 -10.10 2.16 31.29
C ALA A 211 -11.28 2.46 30.35
N TRP A 212 -11.74 3.69 30.35
CA TRP A 212 -12.72 4.20 29.40
C TRP A 212 -12.26 4.03 27.95
N LEU A 213 -11.03 4.43 27.65
CA LEU A 213 -10.48 4.32 26.29
C LEU A 213 -10.47 2.86 25.82
N LYS A 214 -10.03 1.94 26.70
CA LYS A 214 -10.03 0.51 26.37
C LYS A 214 -11.43 -0.01 26.10
N GLU A 215 -12.44 0.38 26.91
CA GLU A 215 -13.83 -0.01 26.71
C GLU A 215 -14.36 0.51 25.36
N GLN A 216 -14.17 1.81 25.07
CA GLN A 216 -14.65 2.40 23.81
C GLN A 216 -14.00 1.77 22.58
N LEU A 217 -12.68 1.55 22.60
CA LEU A 217 -11.99 0.93 21.47
C LEU A 217 -12.39 -0.54 21.29
N THR A 218 -12.65 -1.27 22.39
CA THR A 218 -13.13 -2.65 22.31
C THR A 218 -14.51 -2.70 21.67
N GLU A 219 -15.42 -1.83 22.08
CA GLU A 219 -16.83 -1.83 21.64
C GLU A 219 -16.98 -1.29 20.20
N HIS A 220 -16.30 -0.17 19.89
CA HIS A 220 -16.55 0.56 18.64
C HIS A 220 -15.54 0.27 17.53
N VAL A 221 -14.37 -0.29 17.86
CA VAL A 221 -13.30 -0.55 16.88
C VAL A 221 -13.02 -2.06 16.76
N ILE A 222 -12.66 -2.71 17.88
CA ILE A 222 -12.13 -4.08 17.83
C ILE A 222 -13.24 -5.06 17.48
N ARG A 223 -14.28 -5.16 18.29
CA ARG A 223 -15.39 -6.12 18.07
C ARG A 223 -16.02 -5.99 16.68
N PRO A 224 -16.44 -4.81 16.20
CA PRO A 224 -17.06 -4.71 14.89
C PRO A 224 -16.17 -5.19 13.73
N VAL A 225 -14.85 -4.97 13.84
CA VAL A 225 -13.90 -5.44 12.83
C VAL A 225 -13.69 -6.95 12.90
N LEU A 226 -13.58 -7.51 14.10
CA LEU A 226 -13.41 -8.97 14.25
C LEU A 226 -14.65 -9.72 13.80
N ASP A 227 -15.84 -9.26 14.17
CA ASP A 227 -17.10 -9.87 13.77
C ASP A 227 -17.30 -9.85 12.24
N ASP A 228 -16.89 -8.73 11.58
CA ASP A 228 -16.97 -8.59 10.12
C ASP A 228 -15.95 -9.49 9.38
N VAL A 229 -14.71 -9.58 9.89
CA VAL A 229 -13.61 -10.23 9.15
C VAL A 229 -13.46 -11.71 9.50
N LEU A 230 -13.54 -12.08 10.78
CA LEU A 230 -13.25 -13.45 11.21
C LEU A 230 -14.48 -14.36 11.09
N ALA A 231 -15.68 -13.85 11.42
CA ALA A 231 -16.90 -14.61 11.47
C ALA A 231 -16.66 -15.99 12.17
N ASP A 232 -16.99 -17.10 11.51
CA ASP A 232 -16.78 -18.46 12.04
C ASP A 232 -15.46 -19.11 11.56
N ARG A 233 -14.57 -18.35 10.87
CA ARG A 233 -13.38 -18.92 10.21
C ARG A 233 -12.21 -19.13 11.17
N VAL A 234 -12.03 -18.23 12.13
CA VAL A 234 -10.91 -18.22 13.08
C VAL A 234 -11.45 -18.01 14.48
N ALA A 235 -11.03 -18.83 15.43
CA ALA A 235 -11.46 -18.71 16.83
C ALA A 235 -10.99 -17.38 17.44
N HIS A 236 -11.91 -16.62 18.02
CA HIS A 236 -11.67 -15.32 18.63
C HIS A 236 -12.49 -15.07 19.90
N ASP A 237 -12.82 -16.15 20.64
CA ASP A 237 -13.54 -16.06 21.91
C ASP A 237 -12.63 -15.57 23.05
N GLU A 238 -11.36 -16.00 23.02
CA GLU A 238 -10.35 -15.68 24.02
C GLU A 238 -9.09 -15.11 23.37
N TYR A 239 -8.96 -13.79 23.35
CA TYR A 239 -7.78 -13.09 22.86
C TYR A 239 -7.39 -11.94 23.80
N ARG A 240 -6.15 -11.54 23.76
CA ARG A 240 -5.62 -10.45 24.57
C ARG A 240 -5.83 -9.10 23.88
N VAL A 241 -6.44 -8.16 24.62
CA VAL A 241 -6.60 -6.76 24.16
C VAL A 241 -5.63 -5.86 24.92
N LEU A 242 -4.75 -5.19 24.18
CA LEU A 242 -3.83 -4.18 24.66
C LEU A 242 -4.20 -2.81 24.06
N VAL A 243 -4.42 -1.82 24.94
CA VAL A 243 -4.69 -0.44 24.52
C VAL A 243 -3.69 0.47 25.22
N ASN A 244 -2.95 1.27 24.46
CA ASN A 244 -1.92 2.19 24.95
C ASN A 244 -1.09 1.57 26.12
N PRO A 245 -0.38 0.46 25.92
CA PRO A 245 0.24 -0.28 27.04
C PRO A 245 1.29 0.52 27.79
N THR A 246 1.81 1.60 27.23
CA THR A 246 2.70 2.58 27.90
C THR A 246 1.97 3.62 28.72
N GLY A 247 0.64 3.63 28.72
CA GLY A 247 -0.22 4.60 29.37
C GLY A 247 -0.70 5.73 28.46
N SER A 248 -0.53 6.98 28.87
CA SER A 248 -1.04 8.16 28.14
C SER A 248 -0.33 8.37 26.80
N PHE A 249 -1.11 8.66 25.74
CA PHE A 249 -0.61 9.01 24.41
C PHE A 249 -1.25 10.33 23.94
N VAL A 250 -0.86 11.43 24.55
CA VAL A 250 -1.38 12.77 24.27
C VAL A 250 -0.59 13.48 23.19
N LEU A 251 0.75 13.38 23.21
CA LEU A 251 1.61 13.93 22.18
C LEU A 251 1.82 12.86 21.11
N GLY A 252 1.49 13.17 19.86
CA GLY A 252 1.60 12.28 18.71
C GLY A 252 1.83 13.05 17.42
N GLY A 253 1.81 12.32 16.31
CA GLY A 253 2.07 12.86 14.98
C GLY A 253 3.48 13.43 14.81
N PRO A 254 3.72 14.29 13.81
CA PRO A 254 5.02 14.90 13.53
C PRO A 254 5.64 15.70 14.68
N ALA A 255 4.87 16.02 15.72
CA ALA A 255 5.39 16.67 16.92
C ALA A 255 6.08 15.70 17.88
N ALA A 256 5.72 14.43 17.84
CA ALA A 256 6.32 13.39 18.69
C ALA A 256 7.45 12.65 17.98
N ASP A 257 7.29 12.36 16.68
CA ASP A 257 8.26 11.62 15.89
C ASP A 257 8.30 12.15 14.45
N ALA A 258 9.48 12.11 13.84
CA ALA A 258 9.65 12.55 12.47
C ALA A 258 9.02 11.54 11.49
N GLY A 259 8.39 12.07 10.42
CA GLY A 259 7.88 11.29 9.31
C GLY A 259 8.70 11.44 8.04
N LEU A 260 8.67 10.43 7.20
CA LEU A 260 9.26 10.44 5.88
C LEU A 260 8.47 9.55 4.93
N THR A 261 8.29 9.98 3.67
CA THR A 261 7.69 9.16 2.61
C THR A 261 8.44 7.84 2.46
N GLY A 262 7.70 6.73 2.33
CA GLY A 262 8.29 5.42 2.05
C GLY A 262 8.92 4.71 3.23
N ARG A 263 8.58 5.06 4.48
CA ARG A 263 9.06 4.37 5.69
C ARG A 263 8.11 3.32 6.25
N LYS A 264 7.00 3.06 5.59
CA LYS A 264 5.99 2.05 5.99
C LYS A 264 5.75 1.01 4.90
N ILE A 265 6.82 0.64 4.17
CA ILE A 265 6.74 -0.24 2.98
C ILE A 265 6.19 -1.63 3.28
N ILE A 266 6.40 -2.16 4.47
CA ILE A 266 5.86 -3.47 4.89
C ILE A 266 4.37 -3.34 5.27
N VAL A 267 3.98 -2.23 5.91
CA VAL A 267 2.57 -1.88 6.15
C VAL A 267 1.84 -1.66 4.83
N ASP A 268 2.47 -1.02 3.85
CA ASP A 268 1.89 -0.75 2.53
C ASP A 268 1.64 -2.02 1.72
N THR A 269 2.32 -3.12 2.02
CA THR A 269 2.29 -4.37 1.27
C THR A 269 1.63 -5.51 2.04
N TYR A 270 2.40 -6.48 2.53
CA TYR A 270 1.86 -7.76 3.04
C TYR A 270 2.14 -8.02 4.51
N GLY A 271 2.61 -7.02 5.28
CA GLY A 271 2.83 -7.15 6.73
C GLY A 271 3.93 -8.14 7.11
N GLY A 272 4.84 -8.46 6.19
CA GLY A 272 5.93 -9.41 6.42
C GLY A 272 5.61 -10.85 5.99
N ALA A 273 4.44 -11.13 5.42
CA ALA A 273 4.11 -12.45 4.89
C ALA A 273 4.82 -12.79 3.58
N ALA A 274 5.27 -11.78 2.83
CA ALA A 274 6.01 -11.90 1.58
C ALA A 274 7.35 -11.18 1.66
N HIS A 275 8.25 -11.50 0.73
CA HIS A 275 9.46 -10.73 0.52
C HIS A 275 9.13 -9.29 0.06
N HIS A 276 10.11 -8.42 0.18
CA HIS A 276 10.01 -7.03 -0.27
C HIS A 276 11.32 -6.60 -0.96
N GLY A 277 11.21 -5.94 -2.12
CA GLY A 277 12.37 -5.48 -2.88
C GLY A 277 13.01 -4.18 -2.36
N GLY A 278 12.34 -3.49 -1.42
CA GLY A 278 12.82 -2.25 -0.80
C GLY A 278 12.26 -0.96 -1.42
N GLY A 279 11.61 -1.03 -2.59
CA GLY A 279 11.03 0.14 -3.26
C GLY A 279 9.80 0.69 -2.53
N ALA A 280 9.78 2.00 -2.27
CA ALA A 280 8.61 2.71 -1.77
C ALA A 280 7.67 3.11 -2.91
N PHE A 281 6.37 3.28 -2.63
CA PHE A 281 5.35 3.58 -3.62
C PHE A 281 4.99 5.06 -3.68
N SER A 282 4.63 5.67 -2.54
CA SER A 282 4.07 7.02 -2.48
C SER A 282 5.00 8.07 -3.10
N GLY A 283 4.41 9.01 -3.82
CA GLY A 283 5.12 10.09 -4.51
C GLY A 283 5.73 9.71 -5.86
N LYS A 284 5.63 8.45 -6.28
CA LYS A 284 6.17 7.94 -7.56
C LYS A 284 5.06 7.75 -8.57
N ASP A 285 5.21 8.33 -9.77
CA ASP A 285 4.35 8.06 -10.92
C ASP A 285 4.54 6.63 -11.47
N PRO A 286 3.59 6.11 -12.30
CA PRO A 286 3.62 4.70 -12.72
C PRO A 286 4.78 4.33 -13.66
N SER A 287 5.59 5.26 -14.16
CA SER A 287 6.82 4.93 -14.89
C SER A 287 7.89 4.30 -13.98
N LYS A 288 7.78 4.49 -12.67
CA LYS A 288 8.64 3.89 -11.66
C LYS A 288 8.16 2.47 -11.36
N VAL A 289 8.95 1.48 -11.78
CA VAL A 289 8.63 0.05 -11.62
C VAL A 289 8.51 -0.40 -10.17
N ASP A 290 9.15 0.29 -9.23
CA ASP A 290 8.94 0.08 -7.79
C ASP A 290 7.46 0.05 -7.43
N ARG A 291 6.66 0.93 -8.04
CA ARG A 291 5.22 1.02 -7.81
C ARG A 291 4.44 0.18 -8.81
N SER A 292 4.57 0.43 -10.10
CA SER A 292 3.76 -0.21 -11.15
C SER A 292 3.97 -1.71 -11.22
N ALA A 293 5.20 -2.19 -11.14
CA ALA A 293 5.48 -3.61 -11.19
C ALA A 293 5.12 -4.36 -9.89
N ALA A 294 5.18 -3.71 -8.72
CA ALA A 294 4.64 -4.28 -7.49
C ALA A 294 3.12 -4.44 -7.57
N TYR A 295 2.40 -3.48 -8.15
CA TYR A 295 0.97 -3.59 -8.41
C TYR A 295 0.65 -4.70 -9.42
N ALA A 296 1.41 -4.79 -10.51
CA ALA A 296 1.25 -5.87 -11.48
C ALA A 296 1.56 -7.25 -10.87
N ALA A 297 2.60 -7.38 -10.07
CA ALA A 297 2.91 -8.62 -9.37
C ALA A 297 1.80 -9.04 -8.39
N ARG A 298 1.17 -8.09 -7.69
CA ARG A 298 -0.05 -8.36 -6.90
C ARG A 298 -1.20 -8.84 -7.78
N TRP A 299 -1.44 -8.20 -8.89
CA TRP A 299 -2.49 -8.58 -9.84
C TRP A 299 -2.28 -10.01 -10.36
N VAL A 300 -1.05 -10.38 -10.73
CA VAL A 300 -0.69 -11.75 -11.14
C VAL A 300 -0.97 -12.74 -10.00
N ALA A 301 -0.41 -12.50 -8.80
CA ALA A 301 -0.56 -13.40 -7.67
C ALA A 301 -2.04 -13.59 -7.29
N LYS A 302 -2.82 -12.51 -7.28
CA LYS A 302 -4.25 -12.55 -6.96
C LYS A 302 -5.04 -13.37 -7.97
N ASN A 303 -4.77 -13.23 -9.26
CA ASN A 303 -5.44 -14.02 -10.30
C ASN A 303 -5.09 -15.51 -10.24
N ILE A 304 -3.86 -15.88 -9.85
CA ILE A 304 -3.47 -17.29 -9.68
C ILE A 304 -4.26 -17.93 -8.54
N VAL A 305 -4.35 -17.28 -7.38
CA VAL A 305 -5.12 -17.80 -6.23
C VAL A 305 -6.61 -17.80 -6.53
N ALA A 306 -7.14 -16.74 -7.13
CA ALA A 306 -8.55 -16.67 -7.55
C ALA A 306 -8.94 -17.72 -8.61
N ALA A 307 -7.99 -18.14 -9.45
CA ALA A 307 -8.18 -19.24 -10.41
C ALA A 307 -8.23 -20.62 -9.72
N GLY A 308 -7.91 -20.71 -8.42
CA GLY A 308 -7.84 -21.97 -7.68
C GLY A 308 -6.63 -22.83 -8.06
N LEU A 309 -5.54 -22.22 -8.50
CA LEU A 309 -4.34 -22.93 -8.93
C LEU A 309 -3.34 -23.17 -7.78
N ALA A 310 -3.42 -22.37 -6.73
CA ALA A 310 -2.65 -22.55 -5.49
C ALA A 310 -3.34 -21.80 -4.33
N HIS A 311 -3.10 -22.23 -3.08
CA HIS A 311 -3.59 -21.54 -1.88
C HIS A 311 -2.77 -20.30 -1.54
N LYS A 312 -1.48 -20.29 -1.91
CA LYS A 312 -0.52 -19.24 -1.58
C LYS A 312 0.44 -19.04 -2.74
N VAL A 313 0.66 -17.80 -3.13
CA VAL A 313 1.53 -17.45 -4.27
C VAL A 313 2.32 -16.18 -3.98
N GLU A 314 3.61 -16.24 -4.25
CA GLU A 314 4.48 -15.08 -4.38
C GLU A 314 5.02 -14.97 -5.80
N VAL A 315 4.95 -13.77 -6.37
CA VAL A 315 5.46 -13.46 -7.70
C VAL A 315 6.60 -12.47 -7.56
N GLN A 316 7.78 -12.82 -8.03
CA GLN A 316 8.94 -11.95 -8.11
C GLN A 316 9.14 -11.51 -9.56
N VAL A 317 9.31 -10.20 -9.76
CA VAL A 317 9.67 -9.61 -11.05
C VAL A 317 10.90 -8.73 -10.88
N ALA A 318 11.87 -8.85 -11.79
CA ALA A 318 13.08 -8.03 -11.74
C ALA A 318 13.28 -7.28 -13.06
N TYR A 319 13.78 -6.04 -12.95
CA TYR A 319 14.05 -5.17 -14.10
C TYR A 319 15.48 -4.64 -14.08
N ALA A 320 15.97 -4.31 -15.27
CA ALA A 320 17.17 -3.52 -15.50
C ALA A 320 16.76 -2.14 -16.07
N ILE A 321 17.39 -1.08 -15.62
CA ILE A 321 17.12 0.28 -16.12
C ILE A 321 17.23 0.35 -17.65
N GLY A 322 16.26 0.99 -18.29
CA GLY A 322 16.22 1.18 -19.75
C GLY A 322 15.87 -0.09 -20.56
N VAL A 323 15.56 -1.22 -19.92
CA VAL A 323 15.14 -2.46 -20.59
C VAL A 323 13.65 -2.65 -20.38
N ALA A 324 12.90 -2.94 -21.45
CA ALA A 324 11.45 -3.12 -21.37
C ALA A 324 11.09 -4.49 -20.79
N ASP A 325 11.68 -5.57 -21.29
CA ASP A 325 11.38 -6.92 -20.80
C ASP A 325 11.92 -7.12 -19.37
N PRO A 326 11.14 -7.73 -18.47
CA PRO A 326 11.65 -8.18 -17.18
C PRO A 326 12.87 -9.10 -17.33
N VAL A 327 13.92 -8.86 -16.56
CA VAL A 327 15.11 -9.71 -16.52
C VAL A 327 14.77 -11.11 -15.98
N SER A 328 13.84 -11.17 -15.03
CA SER A 328 13.32 -12.42 -14.49
C SER A 328 11.88 -12.28 -14.00
N ILE A 329 11.14 -13.40 -14.13
CA ILE A 329 9.81 -13.59 -13.53
C ILE A 329 9.88 -14.96 -12.84
N ASN A 330 9.62 -15.00 -11.55
CA ASN A 330 9.56 -16.23 -10.77
C ASN A 330 8.22 -16.31 -10.03
N VAL A 331 7.62 -17.49 -10.00
CA VAL A 331 6.39 -17.79 -9.26
C VAL A 331 6.72 -18.85 -8.21
N GLU A 332 6.52 -18.51 -6.95
CA GLU A 332 6.67 -19.43 -5.81
C GLU A 332 5.30 -19.72 -5.22
N THR A 333 4.99 -20.98 -5.03
CA THR A 333 3.68 -21.47 -4.59
C THR A 333 3.76 -22.16 -3.22
N TYR A 334 4.96 -22.25 -2.66
CA TYR A 334 5.21 -22.85 -1.35
C TYR A 334 4.68 -24.30 -1.20
N GLY A 335 4.57 -25.02 -2.34
CA GLY A 335 4.03 -26.39 -2.37
C GLY A 335 2.51 -26.47 -2.17
N THR A 336 1.80 -25.37 -2.43
CA THR A 336 0.33 -25.28 -2.25
C THR A 336 -0.47 -25.38 -3.56
N GLU A 337 0.14 -25.88 -4.62
CA GLU A 337 -0.48 -26.05 -5.95
C GLU A 337 -1.67 -27.00 -5.91
N ILE A 338 -2.68 -26.72 -6.71
CA ILE A 338 -3.94 -27.48 -6.77
C ILE A 338 -4.12 -28.07 -8.16
N GLY A 339 -3.78 -29.35 -8.33
CA GLY A 339 -3.99 -30.10 -9.58
C GLY A 339 -3.06 -29.74 -10.75
N VAL A 340 -2.11 -28.86 -10.52
CA VAL A 340 -1.11 -28.36 -11.51
C VAL A 340 0.27 -28.29 -10.87
N THR A 341 1.33 -28.08 -11.67
CA THR A 341 2.66 -27.84 -11.14
C THR A 341 3.01 -26.36 -11.13
N ARG A 342 3.96 -25.97 -10.28
CA ARG A 342 4.50 -24.60 -10.25
C ARG A 342 5.02 -24.15 -11.63
N GLU A 343 5.67 -25.05 -12.36
CA GLU A 343 6.20 -24.78 -13.70
C GLU A 343 5.07 -24.48 -14.71
N GLN A 344 3.94 -25.18 -14.63
CA GLN A 344 2.77 -24.91 -15.47
C GLN A 344 2.17 -23.54 -15.14
N ILE A 345 2.05 -23.19 -13.85
CA ILE A 345 1.60 -21.87 -13.43
C ILE A 345 2.53 -20.79 -13.97
N GLN A 346 3.84 -20.94 -13.81
CA GLN A 346 4.84 -19.97 -14.29
C GLN A 346 4.80 -19.80 -15.82
N GLN A 347 4.57 -20.87 -16.57
CA GLN A 347 4.42 -20.81 -18.03
C GLN A 347 3.13 -20.09 -18.42
N ALA A 348 2.02 -20.35 -17.72
CA ALA A 348 0.74 -19.66 -17.94
C ALA A 348 0.87 -18.15 -17.66
N VAL A 349 1.54 -17.76 -16.57
CA VAL A 349 1.81 -16.35 -16.25
C VAL A 349 2.54 -15.65 -17.40
N ARG A 350 3.59 -16.27 -17.96
CA ARG A 350 4.35 -15.70 -19.09
C ARG A 350 3.54 -15.59 -20.39
N LYS A 351 2.50 -16.41 -20.57
CA LYS A 351 1.60 -16.34 -21.73
C LYS A 351 0.51 -15.29 -21.57
N VAL A 352 0.03 -15.07 -20.35
CA VAL A 352 -1.18 -14.28 -20.05
C VAL A 352 -0.86 -12.84 -19.70
N PHE A 353 0.26 -12.59 -19.03
CA PHE A 353 0.60 -11.25 -18.51
C PHE A 353 1.80 -10.66 -19.26
N ASP A 354 1.60 -9.47 -19.79
CA ASP A 354 2.69 -8.65 -20.31
C ASP A 354 3.18 -7.73 -19.17
N LEU A 355 4.38 -8.02 -18.67
CA LEU A 355 4.96 -7.30 -17.53
C LEU A 355 6.00 -6.25 -17.96
N ARG A 356 5.99 -5.81 -19.22
CA ARG A 356 6.76 -4.63 -19.66
C ARG A 356 6.15 -3.37 -19.01
N PRO A 357 6.95 -2.37 -18.62
CA PRO A 357 6.45 -1.18 -17.88
C PRO A 357 5.27 -0.48 -18.57
N ALA A 358 5.35 -0.23 -19.89
CA ALA A 358 4.25 0.41 -20.61
C ALA A 358 2.99 -0.46 -20.70
N ALA A 359 3.16 -1.79 -20.80
CA ALA A 359 2.03 -2.72 -20.81
C ALA A 359 1.31 -2.71 -19.46
N ILE A 360 2.05 -2.73 -18.35
CA ILE A 360 1.48 -2.63 -17.00
C ILE A 360 0.67 -1.33 -16.82
N ILE A 361 1.23 -0.21 -17.27
CA ILE A 361 0.57 1.10 -17.17
C ILE A 361 -0.74 1.11 -17.94
N ASP A 362 -0.76 0.58 -19.15
CA ASP A 362 -1.96 0.51 -19.99
C ASP A 362 -2.99 -0.49 -19.44
N GLU A 363 -2.57 -1.72 -19.09
CA GLU A 363 -3.47 -2.79 -18.61
C GLU A 363 -4.13 -2.46 -17.27
N LEU A 364 -3.40 -1.78 -16.39
CA LEU A 364 -3.90 -1.37 -15.08
C LEU A 364 -4.42 0.08 -15.05
N ASP A 365 -4.41 0.81 -16.18
CA ASP A 365 -4.87 2.18 -16.32
C ASP A 365 -4.31 3.12 -15.22
N LEU A 366 -2.98 3.14 -15.09
CA LEU A 366 -2.28 3.78 -13.98
C LEU A 366 -2.00 5.28 -14.17
N LYS A 367 -2.32 5.88 -15.32
CA LYS A 367 -2.12 7.33 -15.55
C LYS A 367 -3.22 8.23 -14.99
N ARG A 368 -4.08 7.69 -14.13
CA ARG A 368 -5.18 8.40 -13.47
C ARG A 368 -4.75 8.94 -12.09
N PRO A 369 -5.38 10.00 -11.57
CA PRO A 369 -5.14 10.51 -10.22
C PRO A 369 -5.86 9.63 -9.17
N ILE A 370 -5.27 8.48 -8.85
CA ILE A 370 -5.83 7.44 -7.98
C ILE A 370 -5.00 7.15 -6.73
N TYR A 371 -3.86 7.82 -6.59
CA TYR A 371 -2.79 7.45 -5.66
C TYR A 371 -3.00 7.92 -4.23
N SER A 372 -3.61 9.09 -4.00
CA SER A 372 -3.94 9.59 -2.66
C SER A 372 -4.75 8.59 -1.83
N LYS A 373 -5.61 7.79 -2.49
CA LYS A 373 -6.41 6.75 -1.84
C LYS A 373 -5.55 5.59 -1.32
N THR A 374 -4.38 5.34 -1.92
CA THR A 374 -3.51 4.23 -1.55
C THR A 374 -2.62 4.54 -0.35
N ALA A 375 -2.39 5.82 -0.08
CA ALA A 375 -1.36 6.29 0.83
C ALA A 375 -1.58 5.94 2.32
N ALA A 376 -2.73 5.38 2.69
CA ALA A 376 -3.00 4.86 4.03
C ALA A 376 -3.84 3.58 3.96
N TYR A 377 -3.69 2.71 4.96
CA TYR A 377 -4.44 1.45 5.13
C TYR A 377 -4.10 0.36 4.10
N GLY A 378 -2.89 0.38 3.56
CA GLY A 378 -2.37 -0.60 2.61
C GLY A 378 -2.77 -0.34 1.16
N HIS A 379 -1.90 -0.75 0.24
CA HIS A 379 -2.11 -0.63 -1.20
C HIS A 379 -2.86 -1.84 -1.78
N PHE A 380 -2.95 -2.94 -1.04
CA PHE A 380 -3.51 -4.22 -1.48
C PHE A 380 -4.66 -4.69 -0.61
N GLY A 381 -5.51 -5.55 -1.19
CA GLY A 381 -6.65 -6.16 -0.48
C GLY A 381 -7.84 -5.23 -0.26
N ARG A 382 -8.04 -4.23 -1.11
CA ARG A 382 -9.12 -3.24 -1.00
C ARG A 382 -10.05 -3.28 -2.21
N ASN A 383 -11.35 -3.27 -1.96
CA ASN A 383 -12.39 -3.24 -3.00
C ASN A 383 -12.71 -1.79 -3.44
N ASP A 384 -11.71 -1.05 -3.91
CA ASP A 384 -11.90 0.25 -4.54
C ASP A 384 -11.89 0.07 -6.06
N ALA A 385 -12.84 0.66 -6.77
CA ALA A 385 -12.95 0.52 -8.22
C ALA A 385 -11.72 1.07 -8.98
N ASP A 386 -10.98 2.00 -8.35
CA ASP A 386 -9.76 2.55 -8.92
C ASP A 386 -8.53 1.63 -8.76
N PHE A 387 -8.62 0.62 -7.89
CA PHE A 387 -7.51 -0.32 -7.63
C PHE A 387 -7.57 -1.49 -8.60
N THR A 388 -7.24 -1.22 -9.85
CA THR A 388 -7.33 -2.17 -10.98
C THR A 388 -6.46 -3.42 -10.78
N TRP A 389 -5.39 -3.33 -10.01
CA TRP A 389 -4.52 -4.47 -9.64
C TRP A 389 -5.18 -5.46 -8.67
N GLU A 390 -6.34 -5.12 -8.12
CA GLU A 390 -7.16 -6.02 -7.30
C GLU A 390 -8.22 -6.79 -8.12
N THR A 391 -8.29 -6.60 -9.44
CA THR A 391 -9.21 -7.33 -10.30
C THR A 391 -8.75 -8.76 -10.57
N THR A 392 -9.72 -9.68 -10.72
CA THR A 392 -9.47 -11.09 -11.04
C THR A 392 -9.86 -11.42 -12.48
N ASN A 393 -9.63 -10.47 -13.38
CA ASN A 393 -10.07 -10.51 -14.77
C ASN A 393 -9.26 -11.44 -15.70
N LYS A 394 -8.18 -12.05 -15.19
CA LYS A 394 -7.33 -12.99 -15.95
C LYS A 394 -7.50 -14.47 -15.55
N VAL A 395 -8.48 -14.78 -14.71
CA VAL A 395 -8.73 -16.14 -14.20
C VAL A 395 -8.99 -17.13 -15.33
N ASP A 396 -9.88 -16.80 -16.27
CA ASP A 396 -10.23 -17.70 -17.37
C ASP A 396 -9.08 -17.88 -18.35
N GLU A 397 -8.32 -16.80 -18.64
CA GLU A 397 -7.13 -16.85 -19.49
C GLU A 397 -6.04 -17.74 -18.88
N LEU A 398 -5.82 -17.66 -17.55
CA LEU A 398 -4.86 -18.52 -16.85
C LEU A 398 -5.26 -19.98 -16.92
N LYS A 399 -6.52 -20.32 -16.69
CA LYS A 399 -7.03 -21.68 -16.78
C LYS A 399 -6.85 -22.25 -18.19
N ALA A 400 -7.22 -21.49 -19.22
CA ALA A 400 -7.05 -21.88 -20.60
C ALA A 400 -5.56 -22.07 -20.99
N ALA A 401 -4.66 -21.25 -20.47
CA ALA A 401 -3.22 -21.34 -20.72
C ALA A 401 -2.56 -22.57 -20.08
N ILE A 402 -3.17 -23.17 -19.07
CA ILE A 402 -2.71 -24.40 -18.41
C ILE A 402 -3.22 -25.65 -19.15
N GLU A 403 -4.46 -25.62 -19.67
CA GLU A 403 -5.09 -26.74 -20.39
C GLU A 403 -4.52 -26.94 -21.79
N GLY A 404 -3.95 -25.92 -22.43
CA GLY A 404 -3.39 -25.91 -23.79
C GLY A 404 -1.89 -25.87 -23.83
#